data_d0f76a156f0a7e63e7635f64cca2766f
#
_entry.id   d0f76a156f0a7e63e7635f64cca2766f
#
_cell.length_a   1.000
_cell.length_b   1.000
_cell.length_c   1.000
_cell.angle_alpha   90.00
_cell.angle_beta   90.00
_cell.angle_gamma   90.00
#
_symmetry.space_group_name_H-M   'P 1'
#
loop_
_entity.id
_entity.type
_entity.pdbx_description
1 polymer ?
#
loop_
_entity_poly.entity_id
_entity_poly.type
_entity_poly.pdbx_seq_one_letter_code
_entity_poly.pdbx_strand_id
1 'polypeptide(L)'
;MTEDKFVRRSLRTLSAGLEALGHEACPTTVAGWLRDLGYNLRVNVKRLTGPTHPDRDRQFRYLEEVIAEFRAAGLPILSVDTKKKELVGNFGNPGAVWVEEPYEVNAHDFLSAAQCRAAPYGLYDVLANKGHVVVGTSADTPAFAVDAVARWWVRCGCKRYRDAGELLILADSGGSNGCRPRLWKQRLQMLLADYYDLDVTVCHYPRGASKWNPVEHRLFSQVSRNWAGEPLRSPERMLSLLRGTRTQTGLTVTAEWTNQKYRRGEVVTDEQMAQLNIEHHDTCPQWNYTIKPRAPGWWHWN
;
A
#
# COMPACT_ATOMS: atom_id res chain seq x y z
N MET A 1 -18.63 20.46 -30.67
CA MET A 1 -18.55 21.41 -29.52
C MET A 1 -19.32 20.78 -28.39
N THR A 2 -18.73 20.57 -27.23
CA THR A 2 -19.41 20.00 -26.05
C THR A 2 -20.34 21.07 -25.49
N GLU A 3 -21.60 20.70 -25.21
CA GLU A 3 -22.59 21.56 -24.55
C GLU A 3 -22.25 21.83 -23.07
N ASP A 4 -21.23 21.18 -22.52
CA ASP A 4 -20.83 21.29 -21.13
C ASP A 4 -20.17 22.64 -20.83
N LYS A 5 -20.83 23.45 -20.02
CA LYS A 5 -20.31 24.74 -19.53
C LYS A 5 -19.52 24.51 -18.25
N PHE A 6 -18.32 25.12 -18.15
CA PHE A 6 -17.50 25.09 -16.94
C PHE A 6 -16.75 26.39 -16.74
N VAL A 7 -16.39 26.68 -15.49
CA VAL A 7 -15.65 27.90 -15.11
C VAL A 7 -14.30 27.52 -14.49
N ARG A 8 -13.20 28.02 -15.05
CA ARG A 8 -11.82 27.83 -14.55
C ARG A 8 -11.19 29.12 -13.99
N ARG A 9 -11.93 30.22 -13.96
CA ARG A 9 -11.46 31.49 -13.45
C ARG A 9 -11.62 31.58 -11.93
N SER A 10 -10.75 32.33 -11.25
CA SER A 10 -10.93 32.60 -9.83
C SER A 10 -12.19 33.47 -9.62
N LEU A 11 -12.79 33.38 -8.44
CA LEU A 11 -13.95 34.25 -8.09
C LEU A 11 -13.60 35.74 -8.18
N ARG A 12 -12.36 36.13 -7.86
CA ARG A 12 -11.88 37.50 -8.00
C ARG A 12 -11.83 37.94 -9.46
N THR A 13 -11.35 37.06 -10.35
CA THR A 13 -11.29 37.33 -11.80
C THR A 13 -12.71 37.43 -12.38
N LEU A 14 -13.65 36.63 -11.91
CA LEU A 14 -15.06 36.74 -12.33
C LEU A 14 -15.71 38.00 -11.83
N SER A 15 -15.47 38.40 -10.57
CA SER A 15 -15.92 39.64 -9.97
C SER A 15 -15.45 40.87 -10.79
N ALA A 16 -14.14 40.92 -11.09
CA ALA A 16 -13.57 41.98 -11.92
C ALA A 16 -14.14 42.00 -13.37
N GLY A 17 -14.40 40.82 -13.94
CA GLY A 17 -15.03 40.69 -15.26
C GLY A 17 -16.48 41.22 -15.29
N LEU A 18 -17.25 40.98 -14.21
CA LEU A 18 -18.60 41.51 -14.06
C LEU A 18 -18.59 43.02 -13.88
N GLU A 19 -17.66 43.57 -13.08
CA GLU A 19 -17.46 44.97 -12.89
C GLU A 19 -17.17 45.72 -14.22
N ALA A 20 -16.32 45.12 -15.06
CA ALA A 20 -16.03 45.62 -16.40
C ALA A 20 -17.26 45.62 -17.34
N LEU A 21 -18.27 44.80 -17.05
CA LEU A 21 -19.56 44.77 -17.75
C LEU A 21 -20.65 45.65 -17.08
N GLY A 22 -20.29 46.42 -16.05
CA GLY A 22 -21.20 47.28 -15.33
C GLY A 22 -22.00 46.62 -14.21
N HIS A 23 -21.60 45.43 -13.78
CA HIS A 23 -22.26 44.70 -12.70
C HIS A 23 -21.33 44.56 -11.49
N GLU A 24 -21.63 45.29 -10.42
CA GLU A 24 -20.89 45.21 -9.16
C GLU A 24 -21.28 43.92 -8.41
N ALA A 25 -20.34 42.99 -8.22
CA ALA A 25 -20.54 41.82 -7.42
C ALA A 25 -19.23 41.41 -6.73
N CYS A 26 -19.24 41.25 -5.41
CA CYS A 26 -18.07 40.77 -4.70
C CYS A 26 -17.85 39.27 -4.95
N PRO A 27 -16.63 38.74 -4.74
CA PRO A 27 -16.33 37.33 -4.96
C PRO A 27 -17.27 36.35 -4.23
N THR A 28 -17.73 36.70 -3.06
CA THR A 28 -18.69 35.93 -2.26
C THR A 28 -20.06 35.84 -2.93
N THR A 29 -20.54 36.98 -3.47
CA THR A 29 -21.80 37.05 -4.25
C THR A 29 -21.69 36.16 -5.51
N VAL A 30 -20.58 36.27 -6.25
CA VAL A 30 -20.31 35.43 -7.43
C VAL A 30 -20.33 33.96 -7.08
N ALA A 31 -19.74 33.57 -5.93
CA ALA A 31 -19.79 32.19 -5.44
C ALA A 31 -21.23 31.75 -5.12
N GLY A 32 -22.07 32.60 -4.58
CA GLY A 32 -23.51 32.35 -4.38
C GLY A 32 -24.21 32.05 -5.70
N TRP A 33 -24.11 32.95 -6.65
CA TRP A 33 -24.73 32.79 -7.97
C TRP A 33 -24.26 31.55 -8.71
N LEU A 34 -22.98 31.18 -8.63
CA LEU A 34 -22.50 29.94 -9.20
C LEU A 34 -23.18 28.71 -8.59
N ARG A 35 -23.39 28.71 -7.25
CA ARG A 35 -24.10 27.59 -6.58
C ARG A 35 -25.57 27.54 -6.99
N ASP A 36 -26.24 28.69 -7.08
CA ASP A 36 -27.64 28.81 -7.51
C ASP A 36 -27.81 28.30 -8.95
N LEU A 37 -26.80 28.52 -9.80
CA LEU A 37 -26.72 27.95 -11.15
C LEU A 37 -26.26 26.47 -11.20
N GLY A 38 -26.06 25.81 -10.03
CA GLY A 38 -25.67 24.42 -9.92
C GLY A 38 -24.16 24.14 -10.03
N TYR A 39 -23.33 25.19 -10.14
CA TYR A 39 -21.87 25.03 -10.21
C TYR A 39 -21.28 24.92 -8.81
N ASN A 40 -20.43 23.89 -8.61
CA ASN A 40 -19.66 23.70 -7.38
C ASN A 40 -18.21 23.35 -7.73
N LEU A 41 -17.27 23.73 -6.88
CA LEU A 41 -15.89 23.22 -6.98
C LEU A 41 -15.90 21.73 -6.74
N ARG A 42 -15.56 20.96 -7.76
CA ARG A 42 -15.53 19.51 -7.73
C ARG A 42 -14.20 19.00 -8.22
N VAL A 43 -13.68 18.00 -7.56
CA VAL A 43 -12.54 17.19 -8.04
C VAL A 43 -13.04 15.97 -8.79
N ASN A 44 -12.22 15.43 -9.68
CA ASN A 44 -12.56 14.18 -10.36
C ASN A 44 -12.76 13.06 -9.35
N VAL A 45 -13.91 12.40 -9.41
CA VAL A 45 -14.25 11.28 -8.55
C VAL A 45 -14.00 9.99 -9.32
N LYS A 46 -13.08 9.16 -8.85
CA LYS A 46 -12.79 7.85 -9.41
C LYS A 46 -13.91 6.86 -9.05
N ARG A 47 -15.03 6.89 -9.78
CA ARG A 47 -16.18 5.99 -9.58
C ARG A 47 -16.32 4.93 -10.67
N LEU A 48 -15.81 5.21 -11.88
CA LEU A 48 -15.92 4.27 -12.99
C LEU A 48 -14.86 3.18 -12.77
N THR A 49 -15.31 2.00 -12.39
CA THR A 49 -14.52 0.77 -12.38
C THR A 49 -14.88 -0.02 -13.63
N GLY A 50 -13.91 -0.75 -14.20
CA GLY A 50 -14.21 -1.75 -15.22
C GLY A 50 -15.17 -2.83 -14.67
N PRO A 51 -15.55 -3.83 -15.50
CA PRO A 51 -16.46 -4.90 -15.07
C PRO A 51 -15.97 -5.50 -13.73
N THR A 52 -16.88 -5.57 -12.78
CA THR A 52 -16.60 -6.20 -11.49
C THR A 52 -16.58 -7.71 -11.67
N HIS A 53 -15.61 -8.39 -11.04
CA HIS A 53 -15.57 -9.85 -11.06
C HIS A 53 -16.84 -10.41 -10.39
N PRO A 54 -17.49 -11.45 -10.97
CA PRO A 54 -18.72 -12.00 -10.40
C PRO A 54 -18.58 -12.47 -8.96
N ASP A 55 -17.43 -13.01 -8.58
CA ASP A 55 -17.14 -13.49 -7.21
C ASP A 55 -16.76 -12.38 -6.23
N ARG A 56 -16.83 -11.09 -6.63
CA ARG A 56 -16.36 -9.98 -5.80
C ARG A 56 -17.01 -9.97 -4.40
N ASP A 57 -18.34 -10.03 -4.35
CA ASP A 57 -19.07 -9.93 -3.08
C ASP A 57 -18.91 -11.21 -2.25
N ARG A 58 -18.80 -12.38 -2.91
CA ARG A 58 -18.48 -13.65 -2.26
C ARG A 58 -17.10 -13.59 -1.59
N GLN A 59 -16.11 -13.02 -2.29
CA GLN A 59 -14.76 -12.85 -1.75
C GLN A 59 -14.71 -11.89 -0.57
N PHE A 60 -15.44 -10.77 -0.59
CA PHE A 60 -15.47 -9.86 0.55
C PHE A 60 -16.07 -10.50 1.80
N ARG A 61 -17.18 -11.24 1.66
CA ARG A 61 -17.77 -11.98 2.79
C ARG A 61 -16.79 -12.99 3.37
N TYR A 62 -16.12 -13.73 2.50
CA TYR A 62 -15.12 -14.70 2.93
C TYR A 62 -13.94 -14.05 3.65
N LEU A 63 -13.45 -12.90 3.17
CA LEU A 63 -12.41 -12.13 3.86
C LEU A 63 -12.86 -11.70 5.26
N GLU A 64 -14.10 -11.24 5.41
CA GLU A 64 -14.66 -10.85 6.72
C GLU A 64 -14.73 -12.04 7.68
N GLU A 65 -15.15 -13.21 7.21
CA GLU A 65 -15.22 -14.46 7.99
C GLU A 65 -13.82 -14.86 8.47
N VAL A 66 -12.84 -15.01 7.58
CA VAL A 66 -11.47 -15.41 7.94
C VAL A 66 -10.80 -14.39 8.87
N ILE A 67 -11.00 -13.09 8.63
CA ILE A 67 -10.48 -12.03 9.52
C ILE A 67 -11.12 -12.15 10.92
N ALA A 68 -12.42 -12.46 11.00
CA ALA A 68 -13.11 -12.63 12.28
C ALA A 68 -12.59 -13.86 13.05
N GLU A 69 -12.35 -14.97 12.36
CA GLU A 69 -11.78 -16.19 12.94
C GLU A 69 -10.38 -15.95 13.51
N PHE A 70 -9.47 -15.38 12.73
CA PHE A 70 -8.11 -15.07 13.19
C PHE A 70 -8.10 -14.07 14.34
N ARG A 71 -9.01 -13.08 14.31
CA ARG A 71 -9.17 -12.10 15.39
C ARG A 71 -9.66 -12.76 16.66
N ALA A 72 -10.66 -13.65 16.58
CA ALA A 72 -11.19 -14.37 17.75
C ALA A 72 -10.14 -15.28 18.38
N ALA A 73 -9.29 -15.90 17.56
CA ALA A 73 -8.18 -16.73 18.01
C ALA A 73 -6.96 -15.92 18.51
N GLY A 74 -6.94 -14.60 18.33
CA GLY A 74 -5.79 -13.76 18.67
C GLY A 74 -4.56 -13.98 17.79
N LEU A 75 -4.75 -14.59 16.61
CA LEU A 75 -3.71 -14.91 15.64
C LEU A 75 -3.31 -13.70 14.79
N PRO A 76 -2.06 -13.61 14.31
CA PRO A 76 -1.58 -12.47 13.56
C PRO A 76 -2.31 -12.29 12.22
N ILE A 77 -2.74 -11.05 11.96
CA ILE A 77 -3.35 -10.63 10.70
C ILE A 77 -2.50 -9.51 10.12
N LEU A 78 -1.85 -9.77 9.01
CA LEU A 78 -0.92 -8.85 8.35
C LEU A 78 -1.49 -8.38 7.01
N SER A 79 -1.81 -7.10 6.90
CA SER A 79 -2.18 -6.47 5.63
C SER A 79 -0.94 -5.91 4.95
N VAL A 80 -0.70 -6.27 3.70
CA VAL A 80 0.53 -5.92 2.98
C VAL A 80 0.26 -5.28 1.63
N ASP A 81 1.12 -4.34 1.24
CA ASP A 81 1.19 -3.79 -0.12
C ASP A 81 2.46 -2.94 -0.32
N THR A 82 2.76 -2.61 -1.58
CA THR A 82 3.83 -1.67 -1.95
C THR A 82 3.26 -0.27 -2.13
N LYS A 83 3.76 0.70 -1.34
CA LYS A 83 3.46 2.12 -1.58
C LYS A 83 4.09 2.57 -2.90
N LYS A 84 3.48 3.59 -3.55
CA LYS A 84 4.08 4.26 -4.70
C LYS A 84 5.58 4.53 -4.45
N LYS A 85 6.39 4.24 -5.46
CA LYS A 85 7.85 4.50 -5.41
C LYS A 85 8.13 5.99 -5.32
N GLU A 86 9.04 6.36 -4.43
CA GLU A 86 9.44 7.74 -4.17
C GLU A 86 10.86 8.00 -4.66
N LEU A 87 11.11 9.19 -5.17
CA LEU A 87 12.48 9.66 -5.45
C LEU A 87 13.12 10.13 -4.16
N VAL A 88 14.33 9.65 -3.89
CA VAL A 88 15.14 10.12 -2.76
C VAL A 88 16.14 11.14 -3.28
N GLY A 89 16.06 12.36 -2.74
CA GLY A 89 16.83 13.50 -3.19
C GLY A 89 16.10 14.82 -2.92
N ASN A 90 16.58 15.91 -3.51
CA ASN A 90 15.99 17.23 -3.33
C ASN A 90 14.80 17.47 -4.27
N PHE A 91 13.73 16.70 -4.11
CA PHE A 91 12.50 16.75 -4.92
C PHE A 91 11.32 17.28 -4.10
N GLY A 92 10.42 18.01 -4.78
CA GLY A 92 9.19 18.47 -4.16
C GLY A 92 8.28 17.30 -3.78
N ASN A 93 7.78 17.31 -2.57
CA ASN A 93 6.80 16.34 -2.10
C ASN A 93 5.44 17.06 -1.92
N PRO A 94 4.33 16.53 -2.46
CA PRO A 94 3.02 17.16 -2.33
C PRO A 94 2.63 17.44 -0.89
N GLY A 95 1.97 18.58 -0.67
CA GLY A 95 1.50 19.03 0.63
C GLY A 95 2.18 20.31 1.09
N ALA A 96 1.96 20.69 2.36
CA ALA A 96 2.56 21.84 3.00
C ALA A 96 2.98 21.51 4.42
N VAL A 97 4.03 22.17 4.88
CA VAL A 97 4.60 22.03 6.22
C VAL A 97 4.87 23.44 6.79
N TRP A 98 4.75 23.61 8.10
CA TRP A 98 5.08 24.87 8.77
C TRP A 98 6.60 24.95 8.94
N VAL A 99 7.24 25.87 8.22
CA VAL A 99 8.67 26.15 8.26
C VAL A 99 8.88 27.66 8.14
N GLU A 100 10.00 28.18 8.64
CA GLU A 100 10.35 29.60 8.56
C GLU A 100 10.56 30.03 7.11
N GLU A 101 11.32 29.25 6.34
CA GLU A 101 11.59 29.48 4.93
C GLU A 101 11.18 28.27 4.09
N PRO A 102 10.63 28.48 2.87
CA PRO A 102 10.25 27.37 2.00
C PRO A 102 11.47 26.52 1.61
N TYR A 103 11.25 25.21 1.53
CA TYR A 103 12.31 24.32 1.01
C TYR A 103 12.51 24.57 -0.47
N GLU A 104 13.72 24.96 -0.85
CA GLU A 104 14.13 24.96 -2.26
C GLU A 104 14.38 23.54 -2.72
N VAL A 105 13.71 23.14 -3.78
CA VAL A 105 13.79 21.81 -4.40
C VAL A 105 14.08 21.92 -5.88
N ASN A 106 14.47 20.80 -6.50
CA ASN A 106 14.72 20.75 -7.94
C ASN A 106 13.46 21.20 -8.72
N ALA A 107 13.65 22.02 -9.74
CA ALA A 107 12.55 22.48 -10.60
C ALA A 107 11.90 21.34 -11.40
N HIS A 108 12.63 20.24 -11.62
CA HIS A 108 12.19 19.06 -12.35
C HIS A 108 12.59 17.77 -11.65
N ASP A 109 11.71 16.76 -11.70
CA ASP A 109 11.91 15.44 -11.09
C ASP A 109 12.72 14.49 -12.00
N PHE A 110 13.91 14.92 -12.45
CA PHE A 110 14.77 14.05 -13.25
C PHE A 110 15.35 12.91 -12.40
N LEU A 111 15.16 11.68 -12.88
CA LEU A 111 15.65 10.49 -12.19
C LEU A 111 17.18 10.50 -12.01
N SER A 112 17.92 11.13 -12.93
CA SER A 112 19.37 11.29 -12.85
C SER A 112 19.83 12.16 -11.67
N ALA A 113 18.97 13.03 -11.15
CA ALA A 113 19.25 13.86 -9.97
C ALA A 113 18.90 13.16 -8.65
N ALA A 114 18.27 11.97 -8.72
CA ALA A 114 17.91 11.20 -7.53
C ALA A 114 19.09 10.36 -7.04
N GLN A 115 19.26 10.28 -5.72
CA GLN A 115 20.18 9.32 -5.12
C GLN A 115 19.73 7.88 -5.38
N CYS A 116 18.42 7.63 -5.31
CA CYS A 116 17.80 6.37 -5.65
C CYS A 116 16.29 6.53 -5.83
N ARG A 117 15.65 5.47 -6.33
CA ARG A 117 14.20 5.31 -6.33
C ARG A 117 13.82 4.27 -5.29
N ALA A 118 13.23 4.71 -4.20
CA ALA A 118 12.83 3.87 -3.07
C ALA A 118 11.46 3.24 -3.30
N ALA A 119 11.31 1.98 -2.92
CA ALA A 119 10.07 1.22 -2.92
C ALA A 119 9.71 0.86 -1.46
N PRO A 120 8.84 1.62 -0.78
CA PRO A 120 8.39 1.28 0.55
C PRO A 120 7.36 0.14 0.48
N TYR A 121 7.66 -0.99 1.10
CA TYR A 121 6.75 -2.11 1.29
C TYR A 121 6.17 -2.02 2.69
N GLY A 122 4.86 -1.83 2.78
CA GLY A 122 4.14 -1.67 4.03
C GLY A 122 3.57 -2.98 4.53
N LEU A 123 3.69 -3.18 5.82
CA LEU A 123 3.17 -4.31 6.57
C LEU A 123 2.39 -3.74 7.76
N TYR A 124 1.09 -3.91 7.75
CA TYR A 124 0.22 -3.41 8.80
C TYR A 124 -0.37 -4.57 9.60
N ASP A 125 0.04 -4.67 10.85
CA ASP A 125 -0.50 -5.59 11.84
C ASP A 125 -1.87 -5.08 12.30
N VAL A 126 -2.92 -5.76 11.87
CA VAL A 126 -4.31 -5.34 12.04
C VAL A 126 -4.74 -5.37 13.50
N LEU A 127 -4.33 -6.41 14.25
CA LEU A 127 -4.70 -6.56 15.65
C LEU A 127 -3.97 -5.58 16.56
N ALA A 128 -2.67 -5.44 16.35
CA ALA A 128 -1.84 -4.59 17.19
C ALA A 128 -1.91 -3.10 16.80
N ASN A 129 -2.50 -2.75 15.65
CA ASN A 129 -2.47 -1.41 15.06
C ASN A 129 -1.03 -0.88 14.96
N LYS A 130 -0.14 -1.68 14.35
CA LYS A 130 1.27 -1.35 14.19
C LYS A 130 1.69 -1.47 12.73
N GLY A 131 2.46 -0.48 12.26
CA GLY A 131 3.06 -0.50 10.94
C GLY A 131 4.53 -0.93 11.00
N HIS A 132 4.95 -1.67 9.96
CA HIS A 132 6.36 -1.89 9.65
C HIS A 132 6.56 -1.58 8.17
N VAL A 133 7.64 -0.87 7.83
CA VAL A 133 7.93 -0.52 6.45
C VAL A 133 9.35 -0.96 6.10
N VAL A 134 9.47 -1.81 5.09
CA VAL A 134 10.77 -2.18 4.51
C VAL A 134 10.97 -1.38 3.24
N VAL A 135 12.01 -0.56 3.20
CA VAL A 135 12.31 0.28 2.04
C VAL A 135 13.40 -0.37 1.20
N GLY A 136 13.06 -0.79 -0.01
CA GLY A 136 14.01 -1.34 -0.98
C GLY A 136 14.37 -0.32 -2.06
N THR A 137 15.55 -0.49 -2.69
CA THR A 137 16.03 0.36 -3.80
C THR A 137 16.16 -0.40 -5.12
N SER A 138 15.77 -1.66 -5.14
CA SER A 138 15.82 -2.50 -6.33
C SER A 138 14.43 -2.76 -6.93
N ALA A 139 14.26 -3.87 -7.63
CA ALA A 139 12.98 -4.23 -8.21
C ALA A 139 11.96 -4.61 -7.12
N ASP A 140 10.75 -4.08 -7.25
CA ASP A 140 9.59 -4.52 -6.50
C ASP A 140 9.13 -5.86 -7.10
N THR A 141 9.51 -6.95 -6.45
CA THR A 141 9.31 -8.33 -6.89
C THR A 141 8.65 -9.17 -5.80
N PRO A 142 8.07 -10.32 -6.12
CA PRO A 142 7.55 -11.24 -5.10
C PRO A 142 8.61 -11.67 -4.07
N ALA A 143 9.87 -11.81 -4.49
CA ALA A 143 10.97 -12.11 -3.58
C ALA A 143 11.20 -10.99 -2.55
N PHE A 144 11.14 -9.72 -2.98
CA PHE A 144 11.22 -8.58 -2.07
C PHE A 144 10.02 -8.53 -1.10
N ALA A 145 8.82 -8.76 -1.62
CA ALA A 145 7.61 -8.72 -0.82
C ALA A 145 7.63 -9.78 0.29
N VAL A 146 8.00 -11.03 -0.02
CA VAL A 146 8.10 -12.10 0.99
C VAL A 146 9.25 -11.88 1.96
N ASP A 147 10.41 -11.39 1.49
CA ASP A 147 11.51 -11.02 2.37
C ASP A 147 11.09 -9.94 3.39
N ALA A 148 10.30 -8.95 2.96
CA ALA A 148 9.74 -7.96 3.86
C ALA A 148 8.80 -8.58 4.92
N VAL A 149 7.95 -9.55 4.54
CA VAL A 149 7.09 -10.27 5.48
C VAL A 149 7.93 -11.09 6.48
N ALA A 150 8.96 -11.80 6.00
CA ALA A 150 9.86 -12.57 6.88
C ALA A 150 10.62 -11.67 7.86
N ARG A 151 11.11 -10.50 7.40
CA ARG A 151 11.72 -9.49 8.29
C ARG A 151 10.77 -8.99 9.36
N TRP A 152 9.52 -8.69 8.98
CA TRP A 152 8.51 -8.31 9.95
C TRP A 152 8.27 -9.44 10.98
N TRP A 153 8.17 -10.69 10.52
CA TRP A 153 7.98 -11.83 11.43
C TRP A 153 9.09 -11.90 12.48
N VAL A 154 10.35 -11.88 12.05
CA VAL A 154 11.51 -11.94 12.96
C VAL A 154 11.56 -10.74 13.93
N ARG A 155 11.28 -9.55 13.43
CA ARG A 155 11.45 -8.33 14.24
C ARG A 155 10.28 -8.05 15.16
N CYS A 156 9.08 -8.39 14.73
CA CYS A 156 7.83 -7.98 15.36
C CYS A 156 6.90 -9.16 15.66
N GLY A 157 6.60 -9.98 14.65
CA GLY A 157 5.59 -11.03 14.70
C GLY A 157 5.88 -12.08 15.76
N CYS A 158 6.99 -12.78 15.67
CA CYS A 158 7.36 -13.85 16.61
C CYS A 158 7.48 -13.40 18.07
N LYS A 159 7.77 -12.11 18.31
CA LYS A 159 7.83 -11.56 19.67
C LYS A 159 6.47 -11.25 20.25
N ARG A 160 5.52 -10.84 19.40
CA ARG A 160 4.16 -10.45 19.81
C ARG A 160 3.23 -11.66 19.87
N TYR A 161 3.40 -12.59 18.95
CA TYR A 161 2.58 -13.77 18.77
C TYR A 161 3.41 -15.05 18.99
N ARG A 162 3.92 -15.23 20.23
CA ARG A 162 4.93 -16.26 20.56
C ARG A 162 4.49 -17.67 20.27
N ASP A 163 3.20 -17.95 20.48
CA ASP A 163 2.63 -19.29 20.36
C ASP A 163 1.79 -19.46 19.07
N ALA A 164 1.88 -18.49 18.14
CA ALA A 164 1.11 -18.57 16.92
C ALA A 164 1.78 -19.53 15.92
N GLY A 165 1.08 -20.60 15.58
CA GLY A 165 1.39 -21.50 14.48
C GLY A 165 0.78 -21.05 13.14
N GLU A 166 0.02 -19.95 13.11
CA GLU A 166 -0.70 -19.49 11.95
C GLU A 166 -0.49 -17.99 11.70
N LEU A 167 -0.49 -17.58 10.41
CA LEU A 167 -0.40 -16.18 9.97
C LEU A 167 -1.37 -15.95 8.83
N LEU A 168 -2.28 -14.97 8.97
CA LEU A 168 -3.11 -14.47 7.88
C LEU A 168 -2.43 -13.29 7.17
N ILE A 169 -2.27 -13.39 5.86
CA ILE A 169 -1.80 -12.32 4.99
C ILE A 169 -2.96 -11.83 4.12
N LEU A 170 -3.28 -10.55 4.24
CA LEU A 170 -4.23 -9.84 3.38
C LEU A 170 -3.46 -9.03 2.35
N ALA A 171 -3.66 -9.30 1.06
CA ALA A 171 -2.92 -8.67 -0.02
C ALA A 171 -3.83 -8.30 -1.19
N ASP A 172 -3.39 -7.39 -2.05
CA ASP A 172 -4.07 -7.13 -3.31
C ASP A 172 -3.89 -8.31 -4.28
N SER A 173 -4.82 -8.49 -5.24
CA SER A 173 -4.72 -9.54 -6.25
C SER A 173 -3.69 -9.27 -7.36
N GLY A 174 -3.09 -8.08 -7.37
CA GLY A 174 -2.08 -7.65 -8.33
C GLY A 174 -0.74 -7.29 -7.68
N GLY A 175 0.25 -6.92 -8.50
CA GLY A 175 1.56 -6.50 -8.00
C GLY A 175 2.48 -7.65 -7.59
N SER A 176 3.47 -7.32 -6.77
CA SER A 176 4.50 -8.25 -6.27
C SER A 176 3.96 -9.31 -5.32
N ASN A 177 2.92 -8.96 -4.58
CA ASN A 177 2.19 -9.82 -3.62
C ASN A 177 0.86 -10.35 -4.19
N GLY A 178 0.69 -10.32 -5.52
CA GLY A 178 -0.56 -10.76 -6.17
C GLY A 178 -0.79 -12.26 -6.14
N CYS A 179 -1.99 -12.69 -6.54
CA CYS A 179 -2.39 -14.10 -6.52
C CYS A 179 -1.74 -14.95 -7.62
N ARG A 180 -1.25 -14.34 -8.71
CA ARG A 180 -0.69 -15.05 -9.87
C ARG A 180 0.79 -15.42 -9.76
N PRO A 181 1.71 -14.60 -9.19
CA PRO A 181 3.12 -14.90 -9.17
C PRO A 181 3.43 -16.20 -8.42
N ARG A 182 4.00 -17.17 -9.12
CA ARG A 182 4.46 -18.45 -8.53
C ARG A 182 5.55 -18.22 -7.50
N LEU A 183 6.45 -17.29 -7.76
CA LEU A 183 7.57 -16.94 -6.88
C LEU A 183 7.08 -16.43 -5.50
N TRP A 184 5.94 -15.73 -5.42
CA TRP A 184 5.31 -15.34 -4.16
C TRP A 184 5.00 -16.57 -3.30
N LYS A 185 4.33 -17.56 -3.88
CA LYS A 185 3.93 -18.80 -3.19
C LYS A 185 5.16 -19.63 -2.78
N GLN A 186 6.13 -19.79 -3.68
CA GLN A 186 7.36 -20.53 -3.39
C GLN A 186 8.16 -19.88 -2.26
N ARG A 187 8.31 -18.56 -2.27
CA ARG A 187 9.06 -17.85 -1.24
C ARG A 187 8.34 -17.88 0.12
N LEU A 188 6.99 -17.80 0.13
CA LEU A 188 6.21 -17.99 1.36
C LEU A 188 6.42 -19.39 1.96
N GLN A 189 6.40 -20.44 1.10
CA GLN A 189 6.73 -21.80 1.54
C GLN A 189 8.08 -21.86 2.23
N MET A 190 9.12 -21.34 1.57
CA MET A 190 10.50 -21.49 2.02
C MET A 190 10.84 -20.61 3.24
N LEU A 191 10.42 -19.35 3.23
CA LEU A 191 10.87 -18.35 4.21
C LEU A 191 9.94 -18.17 5.40
N LEU A 192 8.72 -18.69 5.33
CA LEU A 192 7.74 -18.58 6.41
C LEU A 192 7.24 -19.97 6.84
N ALA A 193 6.55 -20.69 5.96
CA ALA A 193 5.95 -21.96 6.35
C ALA A 193 7.01 -22.96 6.83
N ASP A 194 7.98 -23.29 5.99
CA ASP A 194 8.99 -24.29 6.36
C ASP A 194 9.97 -23.80 7.45
N TYR A 195 10.41 -22.53 7.37
CA TYR A 195 11.47 -22.04 8.24
C TYR A 195 10.98 -21.72 9.66
N TYR A 196 9.72 -21.26 9.79
CA TYR A 196 9.13 -20.88 11.09
C TYR A 196 8.02 -21.81 11.55
N ASP A 197 7.76 -22.89 10.81
CA ASP A 197 6.68 -23.85 11.10
C ASP A 197 5.33 -23.18 11.21
N LEU A 198 5.00 -22.34 10.18
CA LEU A 198 3.78 -21.53 10.15
C LEU A 198 2.83 -21.99 9.05
N ASP A 199 1.57 -22.16 9.39
CA ASP A 199 0.48 -22.20 8.43
C ASP A 199 0.22 -20.77 7.92
N VAL A 200 0.60 -20.50 6.66
CA VAL A 200 0.46 -19.15 6.07
C VAL A 200 -0.78 -19.09 5.20
N THR A 201 -1.86 -18.56 5.75
CA THR A 201 -3.10 -18.30 5.02
C THR A 201 -3.00 -16.97 4.27
N VAL A 202 -3.26 -16.99 2.96
CA VAL A 202 -3.24 -15.80 2.10
C VAL A 202 -4.63 -15.60 1.53
N CYS A 203 -5.19 -14.40 1.73
CA CYS A 203 -6.45 -13.98 1.14
C CYS A 203 -6.24 -12.70 0.35
N HIS A 204 -6.58 -12.71 -0.95
CA HIS A 204 -6.41 -11.57 -1.82
C HIS A 204 -7.71 -10.78 -1.97
N TYR A 205 -7.60 -9.45 -1.90
CA TYR A 205 -8.70 -8.56 -2.28
C TYR A 205 -8.98 -8.65 -3.78
N PRO A 206 -10.24 -8.60 -4.21
CA PRO A 206 -10.60 -8.55 -5.62
C PRO A 206 -9.96 -7.35 -6.34
N ARG A 207 -9.82 -7.44 -7.66
CA ARG A 207 -9.29 -6.32 -8.46
C ARG A 207 -10.10 -5.03 -8.23
N GLY A 208 -9.40 -3.91 -8.14
CA GLY A 208 -10.01 -2.60 -7.88
C GLY A 208 -10.53 -2.42 -6.45
N ALA A 209 -10.11 -3.28 -5.54
CA ALA A 209 -10.49 -3.25 -4.13
C ALA A 209 -9.39 -2.77 -3.19
N SER A 210 -8.27 -2.24 -3.70
CA SER A 210 -7.13 -1.78 -2.89
C SER A 210 -7.52 -0.79 -1.79
N LYS A 211 -8.52 0.06 -2.02
CA LYS A 211 -9.03 0.98 -0.98
C LYS A 211 -9.61 0.27 0.27
N TRP A 212 -9.92 -1.02 0.19
CA TRP A 212 -10.37 -1.82 1.35
C TRP A 212 -9.21 -2.54 2.05
N ASN A 213 -8.02 -2.62 1.39
CA ASN A 213 -6.84 -3.20 2.01
C ASN A 213 -6.37 -2.29 3.17
N PRO A 214 -6.36 -2.77 4.43
CA PRO A 214 -6.07 -1.94 5.60
C PRO A 214 -4.75 -1.18 5.53
N VAL A 215 -3.70 -1.75 4.93
CA VAL A 215 -2.40 -1.10 4.80
C VAL A 215 -2.49 0.25 4.07
N GLU A 216 -3.39 0.39 3.09
CA GLU A 216 -3.56 1.61 2.32
C GLU A 216 -4.10 2.76 3.17
N HIS A 217 -5.21 2.54 3.88
CA HIS A 217 -5.86 3.62 4.61
C HIS A 217 -5.45 3.71 6.08
N ARG A 218 -4.91 2.64 6.68
CA ARG A 218 -4.44 2.66 8.07
C ARG A 218 -2.96 3.02 8.19
N LEU A 219 -2.11 2.61 7.24
CA LEU A 219 -0.68 2.87 7.28
C LEU A 219 -0.26 3.94 6.25
N PHE A 220 -0.45 3.70 4.94
CA PHE A 220 0.08 4.57 3.90
C PHE A 220 -0.53 5.97 3.88
N SER A 221 -1.82 6.10 4.23
CA SER A 221 -2.44 7.41 4.37
C SER A 221 -1.78 8.24 5.49
N GLN A 222 -1.41 7.62 6.61
CA GLN A 222 -0.74 8.30 7.72
C GLN A 222 0.71 8.64 7.41
N VAL A 223 1.42 7.72 6.76
CA VAL A 223 2.77 7.98 6.23
C VAL A 223 2.75 9.16 5.26
N SER A 224 1.80 9.20 4.32
CA SER A 224 1.68 10.28 3.35
C SER A 224 1.38 11.63 4.00
N ARG A 225 0.59 11.65 5.08
CA ARG A 225 0.35 12.87 5.88
C ARG A 225 1.59 13.32 6.64
N ASN A 226 2.36 12.37 7.17
CA ASN A 226 3.52 12.70 8.01
C ASN A 226 4.68 13.30 7.22
N TRP A 227 4.81 12.98 5.93
CA TRP A 227 5.87 13.53 5.08
C TRP A 227 5.37 14.52 4.02
N ALA A 228 4.09 14.96 4.12
CA ALA A 228 3.52 15.95 3.22
C ALA A 228 4.31 17.27 3.27
N GLY A 229 4.72 17.80 2.10
CA GLY A 229 5.51 19.02 2.00
C GLY A 229 6.99 18.88 2.39
N GLU A 230 7.43 17.70 2.84
CA GLU A 230 8.80 17.45 3.30
C GLU A 230 9.60 16.73 2.21
N PRO A 231 10.69 17.31 1.67
CA PRO A 231 11.55 16.64 0.70
C PRO A 231 12.23 15.40 1.28
N LEU A 232 12.17 14.27 0.60
CA LEU A 232 12.82 13.01 1.01
C LEU A 232 14.30 13.03 0.61
N ARG A 233 15.09 13.93 1.21
CA ARG A 233 16.45 14.28 0.78
C ARG A 233 17.46 13.15 0.90
N SER A 234 17.25 12.19 1.81
CA SER A 234 18.14 11.04 2.01
C SER A 234 17.38 9.81 2.53
N PRO A 235 17.97 8.60 2.46
CA PRO A 235 17.44 7.40 3.09
C PRO A 235 17.16 7.59 4.58
N GLU A 236 18.04 8.25 5.31
CA GLU A 236 17.93 8.50 6.76
C GLU A 236 16.74 9.41 7.05
N ARG A 237 16.55 10.48 6.24
CA ARG A 237 15.40 11.39 6.37
C ARG A 237 14.10 10.64 6.13
N MET A 238 14.03 9.83 5.06
CA MET A 238 12.87 9.01 4.76
C MET A 238 12.54 8.04 5.90
N LEU A 239 13.53 7.33 6.44
CA LEU A 239 13.37 6.44 7.59
C LEU A 239 12.92 7.19 8.87
N SER A 240 13.45 8.38 9.10
CA SER A 240 13.04 9.22 10.22
C SER A 240 11.58 9.60 10.15
N LEU A 241 11.11 10.03 8.95
CA LEU A 241 9.71 10.37 8.72
C LEU A 241 8.79 9.14 8.86
N LEU A 242 9.19 7.99 8.31
CA LEU A 242 8.45 6.74 8.48
C LEU A 242 8.29 6.37 9.96
N ARG A 243 9.39 6.38 10.73
CA ARG A 243 9.41 6.05 12.17
C ARG A 243 8.69 7.09 13.03
N GLY A 244 8.62 8.34 12.57
CA GLY A 244 7.87 9.42 13.20
C GLY A 244 6.36 9.34 13.00
N THR A 245 5.88 8.46 12.11
CA THR A 245 4.45 8.33 11.82
C THR A 245 3.70 7.72 13.01
N ARG A 246 2.80 8.51 13.59
CA ARG A 246 1.98 8.13 14.74
C ARG A 246 0.57 8.70 14.59
N THR A 247 -0.41 8.08 15.24
CA THR A 247 -1.78 8.60 15.33
C THR A 247 -2.27 8.61 16.77
N GLN A 248 -3.27 9.43 17.05
CA GLN A 248 -3.98 9.44 18.34
C GLN A 248 -4.66 8.11 18.63
N THR A 249 -5.03 7.34 17.60
CA THR A 249 -5.63 6.01 17.71
C THR A 249 -4.63 4.90 17.99
N GLY A 250 -3.35 5.24 18.23
CA GLY A 250 -2.31 4.32 18.70
C GLY A 250 -1.46 3.67 17.61
N LEU A 251 -1.60 4.04 16.33
CA LEU A 251 -0.66 3.60 15.30
C LEU A 251 0.76 4.07 15.66
N THR A 252 1.72 3.17 15.56
CA THR A 252 3.15 3.48 15.54
C THR A 252 3.80 2.71 14.40
N VAL A 253 4.83 3.29 13.80
CA VAL A 253 5.50 2.72 12.63
C VAL A 253 6.97 2.47 12.93
N THR A 254 7.43 1.27 12.61
CA THR A 254 8.85 0.93 12.51
C THR A 254 9.27 0.88 11.05
N ALA A 255 10.52 1.19 10.75
CA ALA A 255 10.99 1.15 9.37
C ALA A 255 12.46 0.73 9.30
N GLU A 256 12.80 0.04 8.22
CA GLU A 256 14.15 -0.34 7.89
C GLU A 256 14.45 -0.17 6.40
N TRP A 257 15.73 -0.02 6.10
CA TRP A 257 16.24 0.08 4.73
C TRP A 257 16.92 -1.23 4.34
N THR A 258 16.72 -1.71 3.13
CA THR A 258 17.46 -2.86 2.60
C THR A 258 18.18 -2.50 1.30
N ASN A 259 19.46 -2.86 1.24
CA ASN A 259 20.29 -2.76 0.04
C ASN A 259 20.31 -4.06 -0.78
N GLN A 260 19.52 -5.06 -0.36
CA GLN A 260 19.42 -6.32 -1.07
C GLN A 260 18.89 -6.10 -2.48
N LYS A 261 19.50 -6.79 -3.44
CA LYS A 261 19.12 -6.71 -4.86
C LYS A 261 18.20 -7.87 -5.20
N TYR A 262 17.05 -7.55 -5.75
CA TYR A 262 16.07 -8.54 -6.20
C TYR A 262 16.01 -8.52 -7.72
N ARG A 263 16.12 -9.70 -8.34
CA ARG A 263 16.06 -9.86 -9.80
C ARG A 263 14.61 -9.91 -10.27
N ARG A 264 14.35 -9.35 -11.45
CA ARG A 264 13.06 -9.53 -12.13
C ARG A 264 13.12 -10.80 -12.97
N GLY A 265 11.94 -11.39 -13.24
CA GLY A 265 11.83 -12.53 -14.15
C GLY A 265 12.35 -13.85 -13.58
N GLU A 266 12.48 -13.98 -12.25
CA GLU A 266 12.72 -15.30 -11.64
C GLU A 266 11.54 -16.21 -11.97
N VAL A 267 11.85 -17.36 -12.59
CA VAL A 267 10.87 -18.35 -13.04
C VAL A 267 10.80 -19.48 -12.03
N VAL A 268 9.59 -19.87 -11.66
CA VAL A 268 9.32 -21.06 -10.87
C VAL A 268 8.65 -22.09 -11.78
N THR A 269 9.27 -23.27 -11.93
CA THR A 269 8.80 -24.34 -12.84
C THR A 269 7.55 -25.04 -12.29
N ASP A 270 6.91 -25.87 -13.13
CA ASP A 270 5.76 -26.67 -12.71
C ASP A 270 6.17 -27.71 -11.66
N GLU A 271 7.36 -28.29 -11.79
CA GLU A 271 7.92 -29.25 -10.83
C GLU A 271 8.15 -28.58 -9.47
N GLN A 272 8.68 -27.36 -9.46
CA GLN A 272 8.86 -26.60 -8.23
C GLN A 272 7.52 -26.22 -7.57
N MET A 273 6.51 -25.88 -8.39
CA MET A 273 5.17 -25.61 -7.88
C MET A 273 4.51 -26.84 -7.28
N ALA A 274 4.69 -28.01 -7.90
CA ALA A 274 4.14 -29.28 -7.41
C ALA A 274 4.75 -29.73 -6.07
N GLN A 275 5.90 -29.19 -5.70
CA GLN A 275 6.56 -29.46 -4.41
C GLN A 275 6.04 -28.61 -3.26
N LEU A 276 5.20 -27.61 -3.54
CA LEU A 276 4.66 -26.74 -2.50
C LEU A 276 3.48 -27.40 -1.77
N ASN A 277 3.40 -27.20 -0.47
CA ASN A 277 2.30 -27.69 0.36
C ASN A 277 1.20 -26.62 0.43
N ILE A 278 0.49 -26.44 -0.68
CA ILE A 278 -0.57 -25.44 -0.84
C ILE A 278 -1.95 -26.11 -0.81
N GLU A 279 -2.79 -25.66 0.09
CA GLU A 279 -4.20 -26.02 0.19
C GLU A 279 -5.05 -24.84 -0.29
N HIS A 280 -5.75 -25.03 -1.40
CA HIS A 280 -6.68 -24.02 -1.90
C HIS A 280 -8.01 -24.11 -1.17
N HIS A 281 -8.59 -22.96 -0.82
CA HIS A 281 -9.87 -22.93 -0.12
C HIS A 281 -11.05 -23.09 -1.12
N ASP A 282 -12.18 -23.61 -0.66
CA ASP A 282 -13.38 -23.81 -1.49
C ASP A 282 -13.96 -22.50 -2.03
N THR A 283 -13.83 -21.41 -1.26
CA THR A 283 -14.28 -20.09 -1.67
C THR A 283 -13.19 -19.39 -2.46
N CYS A 284 -13.41 -19.15 -3.74
CA CYS A 284 -12.53 -18.41 -4.64
C CYS A 284 -11.06 -18.90 -4.56
N PRO A 285 -10.78 -20.17 -4.91
CA PRO A 285 -9.46 -20.81 -4.74
C PRO A 285 -8.31 -20.08 -5.45
N GLN A 286 -8.62 -19.27 -6.44
CA GLN A 286 -7.66 -18.40 -7.13
C GLN A 286 -7.13 -17.26 -6.25
N TRP A 287 -7.84 -16.92 -5.16
CA TRP A 287 -7.52 -15.82 -4.26
C TRP A 287 -7.22 -16.25 -2.84
N ASN A 288 -7.65 -17.45 -2.45
CA ASN A 288 -7.55 -17.92 -1.06
C ASN A 288 -6.87 -19.28 -1.01
N TYR A 289 -5.81 -19.36 -0.21
CA TYR A 289 -5.05 -20.59 0.00
C TYR A 289 -4.25 -20.53 1.30
N THR A 290 -3.93 -21.70 1.85
CA THR A 290 -3.01 -21.86 2.98
C THR A 290 -1.77 -22.61 2.50
N ILE A 291 -0.59 -22.10 2.86
CA ILE A 291 0.69 -22.77 2.65
C ILE A 291 1.13 -23.33 3.98
N LYS A 292 1.22 -24.64 4.07
CA LYS A 292 1.60 -25.37 5.30
C LYS A 292 3.08 -25.80 5.26
N PRO A 293 3.72 -25.96 6.43
CA PRO A 293 5.06 -26.54 6.48
C PRO A 293 5.12 -27.87 5.77
N ARG A 294 6.24 -28.15 5.12
CA ARG A 294 6.51 -29.47 4.58
C ARG A 294 7.14 -30.35 5.64
N ALA A 295 6.97 -31.65 5.54
CA ALA A 295 7.56 -32.60 6.49
C ALA A 295 9.08 -32.40 6.61
N PRO A 296 9.68 -32.56 7.80
CA PRO A 296 11.14 -32.51 7.97
C PRO A 296 11.85 -33.46 7.03
N GLY A 297 12.87 -33.00 6.31
CA GLY A 297 13.61 -33.77 5.33
C GLY A 297 13.69 -33.17 3.92
N TRP A 298 12.92 -32.12 3.63
CA TRP A 298 12.95 -31.40 2.37
C TRP A 298 14.11 -30.38 2.26
N TRP A 299 14.93 -30.23 3.31
CA TRP A 299 16.01 -29.23 3.43
C TRP A 299 17.33 -29.66 2.77
N HIS A 300 17.40 -30.80 2.12
CA HIS A 300 18.62 -31.21 1.38
C HIS A 300 18.68 -30.42 0.06
N TRP A 301 19.30 -29.25 0.15
CA TRP A 301 19.74 -28.51 -1.01
C TRP A 301 20.90 -29.26 -1.68
N ASN A 302 20.66 -29.78 -2.89
CA ASN A 302 21.71 -30.14 -3.83
C ASN A 302 22.14 -28.87 -4.61
#